data_1080b03f3ef11392011081ef4a1a94ee
#
_entry.id   1080b03f3ef11392011081ef4a1a94ee
#
_cell.length_a   1.000
_cell.length_b   1.000
_cell.length_c   1.000
_cell.angle_alpha   90.00
_cell.angle_beta   90.00
_cell.angle_gamma   90.00
#
_symmetry.space_group_name_H-M   'P 1'
#
loop_
_entity.id
_entity.type
_entity.pdbx_description
1 polymer ?
#
loop_
_entity_poly.entity_id
_entity_poly.type
_entity_poly.pdbx_seq_one_letter_code
_entity_poly.pdbx_strand_id
1 'polypeptide(L)'
;MNNYKILTPTLRGSFTERLAELEMLVGDWLELEQTEGRSLRYTKIFLSDAQNQHQQLVESDLFQHLLSSKPYTEVEQTPANGSKVMLLLMTSDTDNGALFHSLRLSDSETRGLNSYVQTIALFEKYMSILRDMGLDMKTHLVRTWIYVADIDVNYAGVVKARNDVFAREGLTADTHFIASTGIGGRTDCRTACVAIDFLTYPHIQESDKKYLKALTHLNPTHEYGVAFERGTRLQLSSSLLYYISGTASIDNKGEVVYLGDIRKQTARLLENIGALLADGGATMHDIKYFIIYLRDFSDYDTVNRMMSQIYPDIPRAIVHAPVCRPQWLVEMECVAEKFVFLPPIYEIQGNKPK
;
A
#
# COMPACT_ATOMS: atom_id res chain seq x y z
N MET A 1 -17.34 -6.04 6.16
CA MET A 1 -17.04 -5.34 4.88
C MET A 1 -16.09 -4.19 5.14
N ASN A 2 -14.98 -4.11 4.38
CA ASN A 2 -14.07 -2.97 4.48
C ASN A 2 -14.66 -1.74 3.76
N ASN A 3 -14.54 -0.59 4.38
CA ASN A 3 -14.83 0.70 3.77
C ASN A 3 -13.59 1.60 3.81
N TYR A 4 -13.42 2.43 2.80
CA TYR A 4 -12.23 3.28 2.66
C TYR A 4 -12.63 4.71 2.36
N LYS A 5 -11.95 5.65 2.99
CA LYS A 5 -12.17 7.08 2.81
C LYS A 5 -10.85 7.81 2.64
N ILE A 6 -10.81 8.74 1.72
CA ILE A 6 -9.70 9.68 1.60
C ILE A 6 -10.22 11.06 1.97
N LEU A 7 -9.56 11.66 2.95
CA LEU A 7 -9.89 12.98 3.48
C LEU A 7 -8.72 13.94 3.32
N THR A 8 -9.03 15.16 2.91
CA THR A 8 -8.10 16.28 2.85
C THR A 8 -8.75 17.50 3.45
N PRO A 9 -7.99 18.38 4.12
CA PRO A 9 -8.53 19.64 4.61
C PRO A 9 -8.79 20.59 3.44
N THR A 10 -9.79 21.44 3.59
CA THR A 10 -10.15 22.51 2.64
C THR A 10 -9.53 23.84 3.01
N LEU A 11 -9.25 24.06 4.30
CA LEU A 11 -8.62 25.27 4.82
C LEU A 11 -7.21 25.48 4.25
N ARG A 12 -6.89 26.73 3.95
CA ARG A 12 -5.56 27.16 3.51
C ARG A 12 -4.71 27.78 4.62
N GLY A 13 -5.13 27.59 5.86
CA GLY A 13 -4.47 28.10 7.06
C GLY A 13 -3.18 27.39 7.43
N SER A 14 -2.78 27.57 8.66
CA SER A 14 -1.66 26.87 9.29
C SER A 14 -1.84 25.36 9.26
N PHE A 15 -0.80 24.60 9.53
CA PHE A 15 -0.89 23.14 9.61
C PHE A 15 -1.82 22.70 10.75
N THR A 16 -1.77 23.37 11.90
CA THR A 16 -2.65 23.12 13.04
C THR A 16 -4.13 23.32 12.69
N GLU A 17 -4.48 24.38 11.95
CA GLU A 17 -5.87 24.59 11.50
C GLU A 17 -6.35 23.48 10.55
N ARG A 18 -5.44 22.96 9.71
CA ARG A 18 -5.75 21.83 8.82
C ARG A 18 -5.97 20.52 9.59
N LEU A 19 -5.22 20.29 10.65
CA LEU A 19 -5.43 19.14 11.55
C LEU A 19 -6.75 19.23 12.28
N ALA A 20 -7.13 20.41 12.77
CA ALA A 20 -8.44 20.63 13.42
C ALA A 20 -9.60 20.42 12.45
N GLU A 21 -9.49 20.85 11.19
CA GLU A 21 -10.51 20.55 10.17
C GLU A 21 -10.59 19.03 9.90
N LEU A 22 -9.46 18.34 9.80
CA LEU A 22 -9.46 16.90 9.62
C LEU A 22 -10.03 16.14 10.82
N GLU A 23 -9.82 16.62 12.04
CA GLU A 23 -10.42 16.03 13.24
C GLU A 23 -11.94 16.00 13.11
N MET A 24 -12.57 17.12 12.72
CA MET A 24 -14.01 17.19 12.49
C MET A 24 -14.45 16.23 11.38
N LEU A 25 -13.79 16.26 10.22
CA LEU A 25 -14.13 15.41 9.07
C LEU A 25 -13.98 13.91 9.38
N VAL A 26 -12.97 13.53 10.14
CA VAL A 26 -12.74 12.14 10.57
C VAL A 26 -13.80 11.75 11.60
N GLY A 27 -14.07 12.61 12.58
CA GLY A 27 -15.10 12.38 13.60
C GLY A 27 -16.47 12.11 12.97
N ASP A 28 -16.93 13.02 12.12
CA ASP A 28 -18.21 12.90 11.40
C ASP A 28 -18.28 11.59 10.59
N TRP A 29 -17.20 11.24 9.90
CA TRP A 29 -17.18 9.99 9.13
C TRP A 29 -17.16 8.75 10.01
N LEU A 30 -16.40 8.73 11.10
CA LEU A 30 -16.38 7.59 12.03
C LEU A 30 -17.70 7.39 12.76
N GLU A 31 -18.44 8.45 13.07
CA GLU A 31 -19.79 8.35 13.60
C GLU A 31 -20.74 7.65 12.62
N LEU A 32 -20.69 8.00 11.31
CA LEU A 32 -21.45 7.32 10.28
C LEU A 32 -21.05 5.84 10.15
N GLU A 33 -19.76 5.53 10.15
CA GLU A 33 -19.26 4.16 10.09
C GLU A 33 -19.73 3.32 11.30
N GLN A 34 -19.78 3.93 12.47
CA GLN A 34 -20.26 3.27 13.67
C GLN A 34 -21.75 2.90 13.59
N THR A 35 -22.59 3.70 12.93
CA THR A 35 -24.01 3.35 12.69
C THR A 35 -24.17 2.12 11.82
N GLU A 36 -23.18 1.84 10.96
CA GLU A 36 -23.10 0.67 10.09
C GLU A 36 -22.32 -0.50 10.75
N GLY A 37 -21.99 -0.39 12.03
CA GLY A 37 -21.24 -1.41 12.79
C GLY A 37 -19.77 -1.51 12.43
N ARG A 38 -19.20 -0.54 11.72
CA ARG A 38 -17.78 -0.52 11.34
C ARG A 38 -16.95 0.32 12.30
N SER A 39 -15.71 -0.08 12.52
CA SER A 39 -14.73 0.65 13.34
C SER A 39 -13.42 0.86 12.58
N LEU A 40 -12.69 1.91 12.94
CA LEU A 40 -11.37 2.21 12.35
C LEU A 40 -10.41 1.03 12.56
N ARG A 41 -9.71 0.64 11.50
CA ARG A 41 -8.73 -0.45 11.49
C ARG A 41 -7.32 0.01 11.14
N TYR A 42 -7.21 1.00 10.26
CA TYR A 42 -5.91 1.49 9.78
C TYR A 42 -6.05 2.90 9.23
N THR A 43 -4.97 3.68 9.38
CA THR A 43 -4.84 5.01 8.77
C THR A 43 -3.50 5.16 8.08
N LYS A 44 -3.49 5.69 6.85
CA LYS A 44 -2.27 6.17 6.20
C LYS A 44 -2.31 7.68 6.11
N ILE A 45 -1.26 8.32 6.63
CA ILE A 45 -1.12 9.76 6.76
C ILE A 45 -0.03 10.21 5.79
N PHE A 46 -0.42 10.97 4.78
CA PHE A 46 0.49 11.59 3.81
C PHE A 46 0.79 13.01 4.25
N LEU A 47 2.06 13.32 4.44
CA LEU A 47 2.53 14.65 4.82
C LEU A 47 3.32 15.32 3.69
N SER A 48 3.30 16.63 3.63
CA SER A 48 4.12 17.39 2.68
C SER A 48 5.54 17.66 3.18
N ASP A 49 5.78 17.58 4.50
CA ASP A 49 7.05 17.87 5.15
C ASP A 49 7.05 17.22 6.55
N ALA A 50 7.42 15.93 6.60
CA ALA A 50 7.34 15.15 7.83
C ALA A 50 8.24 15.70 8.94
N GLN A 51 9.41 16.23 8.60
CA GLN A 51 10.34 16.78 9.59
C GLN A 51 9.79 18.00 10.33
N ASN A 52 8.97 18.81 9.66
CA ASN A 52 8.34 19.99 10.25
C ASN A 52 6.96 19.67 10.85
N GLN A 53 6.27 18.65 10.35
CA GLN A 53 4.85 18.39 10.64
C GLN A 53 4.62 17.26 11.65
N HIS A 54 5.57 16.33 11.80
CA HIS A 54 5.43 15.17 12.69
C HIS A 54 5.02 15.56 14.11
N GLN A 55 5.77 16.44 14.76
CA GLN A 55 5.50 16.84 16.14
C GLN A 55 4.11 17.48 16.29
N GLN A 56 3.73 18.34 15.36
CA GLN A 56 2.41 18.98 15.37
C GLN A 56 1.28 17.96 15.14
N LEU A 57 1.51 16.95 14.29
CA LEU A 57 0.57 15.87 14.04
C LEU A 57 0.36 15.04 15.31
N VAL A 58 1.43 14.52 15.92
CA VAL A 58 1.31 13.62 17.08
C VAL A 58 0.77 14.31 18.33
N GLU A 59 0.93 15.63 18.44
CA GLU A 59 0.37 16.44 19.52
C GLU A 59 -1.07 16.91 19.27
N SER A 60 -1.61 16.72 18.05
CA SER A 60 -2.96 17.17 17.69
C SER A 60 -4.06 16.30 18.31
N ASP A 61 -5.21 16.90 18.55
CA ASP A 61 -6.43 16.20 19.02
C ASP A 61 -6.87 15.14 18.00
N LEU A 62 -6.76 15.42 16.70
CA LEU A 62 -6.97 14.44 15.64
C LEU A 62 -6.20 13.13 15.90
N PHE A 63 -4.90 13.24 16.14
CA PHE A 63 -4.06 12.06 16.34
C PHE A 63 -4.33 11.40 17.68
N GLN A 64 -4.32 12.17 18.75
CA GLN A 64 -4.45 11.68 20.13
C GLN A 64 -5.80 10.99 20.39
N HIS A 65 -6.89 11.53 19.88
CA HIS A 65 -8.23 11.04 20.18
C HIS A 65 -8.77 10.06 19.14
N LEU A 66 -8.41 10.21 17.86
CA LEU A 66 -9.03 9.45 16.79
C LEU A 66 -8.11 8.41 16.12
N LEU A 67 -6.80 8.69 15.99
CA LEU A 67 -5.93 7.85 15.17
C LEU A 67 -4.95 6.99 15.97
N SER A 68 -4.38 7.48 17.08
CA SER A 68 -3.27 6.84 17.80
C SER A 68 -3.56 5.45 18.37
N SER A 69 -4.84 5.15 18.63
CA SER A 69 -5.27 3.86 19.19
C SER A 69 -5.28 2.71 18.17
N LYS A 70 -5.06 2.99 16.89
CA LYS A 70 -5.08 2.02 15.79
C LYS A 70 -3.76 2.05 15.02
N PRO A 71 -3.42 0.97 14.31
CA PRO A 71 -2.26 0.96 13.43
C PRO A 71 -2.33 2.10 12.42
N TYR A 72 -1.21 2.77 12.21
CA TYR A 72 -1.10 3.84 11.24
C TYR A 72 0.27 3.84 10.54
N THR A 73 0.29 4.45 9.36
CA THR A 73 1.49 4.81 8.62
C THR A 73 1.56 6.33 8.53
N GLU A 74 2.70 6.90 8.83
CA GLU A 74 3.06 8.27 8.50
C GLU A 74 4.17 8.26 7.46
N VAL A 75 4.00 9.05 6.40
CA VAL A 75 4.99 9.16 5.33
C VAL A 75 4.97 10.54 4.68
N GLU A 76 6.16 11.08 4.42
CA GLU A 76 6.31 12.25 3.57
C GLU A 76 6.17 11.86 2.11
N GLN A 77 4.98 12.04 1.60
CA GLN A 77 4.57 11.97 0.20
C GLN A 77 3.56 13.10 -0.01
N THR A 78 4.03 14.21 -0.55
CA THR A 78 3.25 15.45 -0.59
C THR A 78 1.95 15.28 -1.36
N PRO A 79 0.77 15.54 -0.75
CA PRO A 79 -0.50 15.55 -1.46
C PRO A 79 -0.48 16.52 -2.65
N ALA A 80 -0.72 15.99 -3.85
CA ALA A 80 -0.57 16.78 -5.08
C ALA A 80 -1.67 17.83 -5.30
N ASN A 81 -2.76 17.76 -4.54
CA ASN A 81 -3.85 18.75 -4.55
C ASN A 81 -3.52 20.05 -3.77
N GLY A 82 -2.31 20.16 -3.20
CA GLY A 82 -1.87 21.31 -2.41
C GLY A 82 -2.33 21.32 -0.95
N SER A 83 -3.02 20.29 -0.47
CA SER A 83 -3.21 20.07 0.96
C SER A 83 -1.89 19.63 1.59
N LYS A 84 -1.56 20.09 2.79
CA LYS A 84 -0.31 19.72 3.46
C LYS A 84 -0.37 18.32 4.09
N VAL A 85 -1.57 17.80 4.21
CA VAL A 85 -1.87 16.51 4.81
C VAL A 85 -3.07 15.87 4.11
N MET A 86 -3.03 14.55 3.97
CA MET A 86 -4.12 13.73 3.42
C MET A 86 -4.19 12.43 4.23
N LEU A 87 -5.39 11.95 4.47
CA LEU A 87 -5.63 10.69 5.19
C LEU A 87 -6.29 9.68 4.26
N LEU A 88 -5.79 8.45 4.27
CA LEU A 88 -6.51 7.26 3.80
C LEU A 88 -6.92 6.47 5.05
N LEU A 89 -8.21 6.35 5.26
CA LEU A 89 -8.81 5.67 6.41
C LEU A 89 -9.44 4.35 5.96
N MET A 90 -9.30 3.32 6.77
CA MET A 90 -9.92 2.01 6.57
C MET A 90 -10.75 1.64 7.79
N THR A 91 -12.04 1.38 7.59
CA THR A 91 -12.93 0.81 8.60
C THR A 91 -13.40 -0.58 8.19
N SER A 92 -13.83 -1.38 9.15
CA SER A 92 -14.43 -2.70 8.90
C SER A 92 -15.41 -3.08 10.00
N ASP A 93 -16.44 -3.83 9.62
CA ASP A 93 -17.39 -4.49 10.53
C ASP A 93 -16.85 -5.81 11.09
N THR A 94 -15.78 -6.32 10.52
CA THR A 94 -15.16 -7.58 10.93
C THR A 94 -13.67 -7.38 11.18
N ASP A 95 -13.13 -8.18 12.08
CA ASP A 95 -11.69 -8.33 12.21
C ASP A 95 -11.26 -9.51 11.34
N ASN A 96 -10.57 -9.21 10.26
CA ASN A 96 -10.04 -10.23 9.35
C ASN A 96 -8.64 -10.71 9.77
N GLY A 97 -8.16 -10.30 10.93
CA GLY A 97 -6.86 -10.67 11.49
C GLY A 97 -5.67 -9.99 10.82
N ALA A 98 -5.86 -8.98 9.99
CA ALA A 98 -4.78 -8.24 9.37
C ALA A 98 -3.98 -7.42 10.40
N LEU A 99 -2.67 -7.58 10.42
CA LEU A 99 -1.75 -6.82 11.27
C LEU A 99 -0.89 -5.91 10.41
N PHE A 100 -0.95 -4.61 10.69
CA PHE A 100 -0.11 -3.60 10.07
C PHE A 100 1.07 -3.25 10.98
N HIS A 101 2.28 -3.37 10.48
CA HIS A 101 3.51 -3.01 11.19
C HIS A 101 4.21 -1.90 10.43
N SER A 102 4.20 -0.68 10.97
CA SER A 102 4.94 0.46 10.43
C SER A 102 6.29 0.56 11.11
N LEU A 103 7.35 0.09 10.45
CA LEU A 103 8.68 0.06 11.04
C LEU A 103 9.53 1.24 10.55
N ARG A 104 10.11 1.91 11.51
CA ARG A 104 10.98 3.08 11.32
C ARG A 104 12.27 2.88 12.12
N LEU A 105 13.34 3.51 11.66
CA LEU A 105 14.61 3.57 12.38
C LEU A 105 14.82 4.97 12.97
N SER A 106 15.36 5.03 14.17
CA SER A 106 15.73 6.27 14.81
C SER A 106 17.05 6.84 14.26
N ASP A 107 17.35 8.08 14.57
CA ASP A 107 18.61 8.73 14.21
C ASP A 107 19.86 7.94 14.64
N SER A 108 19.82 7.31 15.82
CA SER A 108 20.92 6.49 16.32
C SER A 108 21.11 5.18 15.53
N GLU A 109 20.03 4.65 14.95
CA GLU A 109 20.05 3.42 14.15
C GLU A 109 20.38 3.66 12.67
N THR A 110 20.33 4.90 12.21
CA THR A 110 20.52 5.24 10.78
C THR A 110 21.83 5.94 10.49
N ARG A 111 22.40 6.65 11.49
CA ARG A 111 23.56 7.51 11.29
C ARG A 111 24.78 6.76 10.75
N GLY A 112 25.27 7.18 9.58
CA GLY A 112 26.42 6.59 8.92
C GLY A 112 26.16 5.27 8.21
N LEU A 113 24.92 4.80 8.19
CA LEU A 113 24.50 3.57 7.51
C LEU A 113 23.85 3.89 6.16
N ASN A 114 24.20 3.09 5.16
CA ASN A 114 23.60 3.19 3.84
C ASN A 114 22.23 2.50 3.75
N SER A 115 21.53 2.68 2.63
CA SER A 115 20.19 2.13 2.41
C SER A 115 20.12 0.60 2.50
N TYR A 116 21.19 -0.11 2.11
CA TYR A 116 21.25 -1.57 2.25
C TYR A 116 21.18 -2.00 3.72
N VAL A 117 22.05 -1.44 4.57
CA VAL A 117 22.12 -1.81 5.99
C VAL A 117 20.85 -1.42 6.72
N GLN A 118 20.30 -0.23 6.45
CA GLN A 118 19.05 0.22 7.05
C GLN A 118 17.88 -0.69 6.66
N THR A 119 17.82 -1.15 5.40
CA THR A 119 16.80 -2.08 4.94
C THR A 119 16.90 -3.44 5.64
N ILE A 120 18.12 -3.98 5.79
CA ILE A 120 18.36 -5.22 6.56
C ILE A 120 17.85 -5.04 7.99
N ALA A 121 18.19 -3.93 8.65
CA ALA A 121 17.77 -3.68 10.04
C ALA A 121 16.23 -3.66 10.19
N LEU A 122 15.51 -3.05 9.24
CA LEU A 122 14.03 -3.04 9.26
C LEU A 122 13.46 -4.46 9.09
N PHE A 123 13.99 -5.26 8.17
CA PHE A 123 13.56 -6.64 8.02
C PHE A 123 13.88 -7.50 9.25
N GLU A 124 15.05 -7.31 9.89
CA GLU A 124 15.39 -8.02 11.14
C GLU A 124 14.44 -7.65 12.29
N LYS A 125 14.08 -6.36 12.43
CA LYS A 125 13.03 -5.93 13.39
C LYS A 125 11.70 -6.66 13.10
N TYR A 126 11.27 -6.70 11.85
CA TYR A 126 10.04 -7.39 11.45
C TYR A 126 10.09 -8.90 11.73
N MET A 127 11.18 -9.56 11.39
CA MET A 127 11.35 -10.99 11.66
C MET A 127 11.38 -11.30 13.16
N SER A 128 11.89 -10.38 13.99
CA SER A 128 11.79 -10.53 15.44
C SER A 128 10.33 -10.55 15.90
N ILE A 129 9.53 -9.61 15.40
CA ILE A 129 8.07 -9.57 15.69
C ILE A 129 7.40 -10.87 15.27
N LEU A 130 7.70 -11.38 14.08
CA LEU A 130 7.12 -12.63 13.60
C LEU A 130 7.51 -13.82 14.49
N ARG A 131 8.78 -13.93 14.90
CA ARG A 131 9.25 -15.00 15.81
C ARG A 131 8.52 -14.97 17.15
N ASP A 132 8.33 -13.78 17.72
CA ASP A 132 7.62 -13.61 19.00
C ASP A 132 6.14 -14.05 18.89
N MET A 133 5.58 -13.99 17.69
CA MET A 133 4.21 -14.44 17.37
C MET A 133 4.14 -15.93 16.91
N GLY A 134 5.27 -16.59 16.73
CA GLY A 134 5.32 -17.96 16.17
C GLY A 134 5.00 -18.00 14.66
N LEU A 135 5.24 -16.90 13.93
CA LEU A 135 4.95 -16.74 12.51
C LEU A 135 6.25 -16.73 11.69
N ASP A 136 6.11 -16.91 10.38
CA ASP A 136 7.21 -16.80 9.40
C ASP A 136 6.85 -15.82 8.28
N MET A 137 7.88 -15.28 7.62
CA MET A 137 7.71 -14.30 6.56
C MET A 137 7.09 -14.93 5.31
N LYS A 138 7.49 -16.15 4.95
CA LYS A 138 7.07 -16.80 3.71
C LYS A 138 5.56 -17.03 3.69
N THR A 139 5.00 -17.51 4.81
CA THR A 139 3.57 -17.81 4.90
C THR A 139 2.74 -16.58 5.22
N HIS A 140 3.17 -15.73 6.14
CA HIS A 140 2.29 -14.76 6.78
C HIS A 140 2.45 -13.32 6.29
N LEU A 141 3.59 -12.97 5.68
CA LEU A 141 3.76 -11.66 5.05
C LEU A 141 3.05 -11.64 3.69
N VAL A 142 2.11 -10.72 3.53
CA VAL A 142 1.30 -10.60 2.30
C VAL A 142 1.75 -9.43 1.44
N ARG A 143 2.13 -8.31 2.08
CA ARG A 143 2.48 -7.08 1.37
C ARG A 143 3.47 -6.23 2.13
N THR A 144 4.30 -5.52 1.37
CA THR A 144 5.16 -4.43 1.89
C THR A 144 4.93 -3.12 1.12
N TRP A 145 5.09 -2.00 1.83
CA TRP A 145 5.30 -0.66 1.26
C TRP A 145 6.68 -0.20 1.70
N ILE A 146 7.56 0.05 0.74
CA ILE A 146 8.95 0.45 0.98
C ILE A 146 9.09 1.90 0.53
N TYR A 147 9.22 2.80 1.50
CA TYR A 147 9.40 4.23 1.26
C TYR A 147 10.89 4.53 1.24
N VAL A 148 11.37 5.09 0.13
CA VAL A 148 12.81 5.30 -0.09
C VAL A 148 13.09 6.80 -0.23
N ALA A 149 13.83 7.34 0.71
CA ALA A 149 14.33 8.70 0.61
C ALA A 149 15.34 8.78 -0.54
N ASP A 150 15.25 9.84 -1.36
CA ASP A 150 16.11 10.02 -2.55
C ASP A 150 16.24 8.71 -3.36
N ILE A 151 15.09 8.25 -3.85
CA ILE A 151 14.94 6.91 -4.46
C ILE A 151 15.92 6.67 -5.61
N ASP A 152 16.24 7.68 -6.39
CA ASP A 152 17.19 7.58 -7.51
C ASP A 152 18.63 7.22 -7.03
N VAL A 153 18.94 7.45 -5.75
CA VAL A 153 20.25 7.14 -5.13
C VAL A 153 20.18 5.87 -4.28
N ASN A 154 19.13 5.73 -3.47
CA ASN A 154 19.07 4.70 -2.44
C ASN A 154 18.43 3.38 -2.88
N TYR A 155 17.69 3.36 -4.00
CA TYR A 155 16.88 2.21 -4.39
C TYR A 155 17.67 0.93 -4.65
N ALA A 156 18.84 1.05 -5.24
CA ALA A 156 19.69 -0.12 -5.53
C ALA A 156 20.08 -0.89 -4.26
N GLY A 157 20.45 -0.18 -3.17
CA GLY A 157 20.74 -0.78 -1.88
C GLY A 157 19.52 -1.44 -1.23
N VAL A 158 18.36 -0.81 -1.33
CA VAL A 158 17.08 -1.34 -0.84
C VAL A 158 16.70 -2.63 -1.56
N VAL A 159 16.77 -2.66 -2.89
CA VAL A 159 16.47 -3.84 -3.71
C VAL A 159 17.39 -4.99 -3.38
N LYS A 160 18.71 -4.72 -3.29
CA LYS A 160 19.69 -5.75 -2.93
C LYS A 160 19.38 -6.35 -1.56
N ALA A 161 19.17 -5.53 -0.55
CA ALA A 161 18.85 -5.99 0.80
C ALA A 161 17.58 -6.83 0.86
N ARG A 162 16.50 -6.37 0.21
CA ARG A 162 15.25 -7.13 0.12
C ARG A 162 15.47 -8.49 -0.55
N ASN A 163 16.16 -8.53 -1.67
CA ASN A 163 16.43 -9.78 -2.40
C ASN A 163 17.24 -10.75 -1.53
N ASP A 164 18.27 -10.27 -0.82
CA ASP A 164 19.09 -11.10 0.08
C ASP A 164 18.25 -11.66 1.24
N VAL A 165 17.39 -10.85 1.87
CA VAL A 165 16.48 -11.29 2.92
C VAL A 165 15.47 -12.31 2.39
N PHE A 166 14.82 -12.01 1.28
CA PHE A 166 13.81 -12.90 0.70
C PHE A 166 14.39 -14.26 0.34
N ALA A 167 15.58 -14.29 -0.29
CA ALA A 167 16.27 -15.55 -0.60
C ALA A 167 16.55 -16.37 0.66
N ARG A 168 17.01 -15.73 1.74
CA ARG A 168 17.26 -16.37 3.04
C ARG A 168 16.00 -16.93 3.67
N GLU A 169 14.88 -16.23 3.57
CA GLU A 169 13.59 -16.63 4.14
C GLU A 169 12.77 -17.56 3.20
N GLY A 170 13.34 -17.99 2.08
CA GLY A 170 12.72 -18.92 1.15
C GLY A 170 11.66 -18.31 0.24
N LEU A 171 11.66 -16.99 0.06
CA LEU A 171 10.88 -16.25 -0.93
C LEU A 171 11.73 -16.11 -2.20
N THR A 172 11.49 -16.98 -3.17
CA THR A 172 12.30 -17.12 -4.39
C THR A 172 11.41 -17.29 -5.62
N ALA A 173 12.01 -17.27 -6.81
CA ALA A 173 11.29 -17.52 -8.06
C ALA A 173 10.71 -18.95 -8.15
N ASP A 174 11.30 -19.91 -7.44
CA ASP A 174 10.82 -21.31 -7.39
C ASP A 174 9.69 -21.53 -6.37
N THR A 175 9.47 -20.55 -5.50
CA THR A 175 8.36 -20.56 -4.53
C THR A 175 7.35 -19.46 -4.87
N HIS A 176 7.47 -18.33 -4.24
CA HIS A 176 6.71 -17.11 -4.53
C HIS A 176 7.42 -15.90 -3.92
N PHE A 177 7.04 -14.73 -4.34
CA PHE A 177 7.28 -13.47 -3.64
C PHE A 177 5.99 -12.97 -2.98
N ILE A 178 5.96 -11.69 -2.64
CA ILE A 178 4.81 -11.01 -2.04
C ILE A 178 4.47 -9.75 -2.84
N ALA A 179 3.26 -9.22 -2.70
CA ALA A 179 2.94 -7.90 -3.24
C ALA A 179 3.81 -6.82 -2.57
N SER A 180 4.31 -5.88 -3.36
CA SER A 180 5.20 -4.83 -2.85
C SER A 180 5.13 -3.57 -3.70
N THR A 181 5.23 -2.41 -3.06
CA THR A 181 5.44 -1.12 -3.71
C THR A 181 6.70 -0.48 -3.16
N GLY A 182 7.69 -0.19 -4.02
CA GLY A 182 8.91 0.53 -3.67
C GLY A 182 8.88 1.92 -4.31
N ILE A 183 8.73 2.96 -3.51
CA ILE A 183 8.37 4.31 -3.96
C ILE A 183 9.10 5.38 -3.17
N GLY A 184 9.28 6.56 -3.74
CA GLY A 184 9.82 7.72 -3.04
C GLY A 184 8.98 8.09 -1.82
N GLY A 185 9.66 8.34 -0.70
CA GLY A 185 9.02 8.77 0.55
C GLY A 185 10.06 8.94 1.65
N ARG A 186 9.76 9.81 2.61
CA ARG A 186 10.64 10.09 3.76
C ARG A 186 9.88 9.93 5.07
N THR A 187 10.61 9.95 6.17
CA THR A 187 10.08 10.06 7.52
C THR A 187 10.56 11.35 8.17
N ASP A 188 10.19 11.60 9.40
CA ASP A 188 10.71 12.66 10.25
C ASP A 188 12.21 12.49 10.56
N CYS A 189 12.73 11.27 10.49
CA CYS A 189 14.16 10.97 10.70
C CYS A 189 14.99 11.38 9.47
N ARG A 190 15.85 12.39 9.62
CA ARG A 190 16.67 12.97 8.52
C ARG A 190 17.66 12.01 7.91
N THR A 191 18.17 11.06 8.69
CA THR A 191 19.21 10.12 8.28
C THR A 191 18.64 8.77 7.80
N ALA A 192 17.31 8.61 7.84
CA ALA A 192 16.65 7.42 7.33
C ALA A 192 16.60 7.43 5.80
N CYS A 193 17.25 6.43 5.18
CA CYS A 193 17.19 6.19 3.74
C CYS A 193 15.94 5.40 3.34
N VAL A 194 15.34 4.67 4.27
CA VAL A 194 14.23 3.76 4.02
C VAL A 194 13.34 3.59 5.25
N ALA A 195 12.06 3.40 4.98
CA ALA A 195 11.07 2.96 5.96
C ALA A 195 10.20 1.88 5.33
N ILE A 196 9.69 0.92 6.11
CA ILE A 196 8.92 -0.19 5.57
C ILE A 196 7.68 -0.43 6.42
N ASP A 197 6.53 -0.56 5.74
CA ASP A 197 5.31 -1.09 6.31
C ASP A 197 5.12 -2.53 5.85
N PHE A 198 4.66 -3.37 6.77
CA PHE A 198 4.41 -4.79 6.53
C PHE A 198 2.96 -5.10 6.85
N LEU A 199 2.32 -5.87 5.98
CA LEU A 199 0.98 -6.41 6.20
C LEU A 199 1.06 -7.91 6.41
N THR A 200 0.70 -8.34 7.59
CA THR A 200 0.75 -9.73 8.06
C THR A 200 -0.66 -10.27 8.25
N TYR A 201 -0.88 -11.51 7.88
CA TYR A 201 -2.10 -12.25 8.19
C TYR A 201 -1.73 -13.52 8.97
N PRO A 202 -1.89 -13.55 10.31
CA PRO A 202 -1.45 -14.65 11.16
C PRO A 202 -2.11 -16.00 10.88
N HIS A 203 -3.33 -15.98 10.36
CA HIS A 203 -4.13 -17.18 10.14
C HIS A 203 -4.24 -17.60 8.68
N ILE A 204 -3.55 -16.90 7.78
CA ILE A 204 -3.57 -17.21 6.35
C ILE A 204 -2.77 -18.48 6.05
N GLN A 205 -3.27 -19.28 5.13
CA GLN A 205 -2.55 -20.42 4.59
C GLN A 205 -2.12 -20.16 3.16
N GLU A 206 -1.14 -20.90 2.67
CA GLU A 206 -0.69 -20.74 1.28
C GLU A 206 -1.81 -21.04 0.27
N SER A 207 -2.70 -21.98 0.58
CA SER A 207 -3.90 -22.29 -0.21
C SER A 207 -4.89 -21.14 -0.36
N ASP A 208 -4.85 -20.17 0.55
CA ASP A 208 -5.75 -19.00 0.54
C ASP A 208 -5.23 -17.88 -0.35
N LYS A 209 -4.03 -18.04 -0.92
CA LYS A 209 -3.35 -17.04 -1.73
C LYS A 209 -3.35 -17.38 -3.21
N LYS A 210 -3.44 -16.36 -4.04
CA LYS A 210 -3.12 -16.43 -5.46
C LYS A 210 -2.19 -15.26 -5.82
N TYR A 211 -1.04 -15.58 -6.39
CA TYR A 211 -0.10 -14.59 -6.92
C TYR A 211 -0.52 -14.23 -8.35
N LEU A 212 -0.83 -12.94 -8.55
CA LEU A 212 -1.45 -12.47 -9.79
C LEU A 212 -0.42 -12.29 -10.89
N LYS A 213 -0.76 -12.77 -12.08
CA LYS A 213 0.08 -12.73 -13.27
C LYS A 213 -0.72 -12.21 -14.46
N ALA A 214 -0.09 -11.35 -15.26
CA ALA A 214 -0.70 -10.81 -16.49
C ALA A 214 0.32 -10.88 -17.63
N LEU A 215 0.77 -12.09 -17.97
CA LEU A 215 1.92 -12.34 -18.85
C LEU A 215 1.78 -11.77 -20.26
N THR A 216 0.58 -11.44 -20.70
CA THR A 216 0.34 -10.71 -21.95
C THR A 216 0.61 -9.20 -21.84
N HIS A 217 0.69 -8.67 -20.61
CA HIS A 217 0.86 -7.25 -20.31
C HIS A 217 2.13 -6.95 -19.54
N LEU A 218 2.54 -7.86 -18.67
CA LEU A 218 3.61 -7.70 -17.69
C LEU A 218 4.49 -8.95 -17.63
N ASN A 219 5.81 -8.79 -17.61
CA ASN A 219 6.72 -9.90 -17.36
C ASN A 219 6.85 -10.20 -15.84
N PRO A 220 7.31 -11.40 -15.47
CA PRO A 220 7.72 -11.71 -14.10
C PRO A 220 8.82 -10.77 -13.60
N THR A 221 8.73 -10.34 -12.35
CA THR A 221 9.62 -9.30 -11.82
C THR A 221 11.05 -9.76 -11.62
N HIS A 222 11.26 -11.04 -11.31
CA HIS A 222 12.58 -11.65 -11.13
C HIS A 222 13.44 -11.64 -12.42
N GLU A 223 12.83 -11.57 -13.61
CA GLU A 223 13.55 -11.48 -14.89
C GLU A 223 14.40 -10.21 -15.03
N TYR A 224 14.05 -9.13 -14.28
CA TYR A 224 14.83 -7.90 -14.24
C TYR A 224 15.40 -7.58 -12.84
N GLY A 225 15.57 -8.62 -12.01
CA GLY A 225 16.36 -8.55 -10.78
C GLY A 225 15.65 -8.02 -9.55
N VAL A 226 14.31 -7.96 -9.54
CA VAL A 226 13.54 -7.54 -8.37
C VAL A 226 12.62 -8.64 -7.85
N ALA A 227 12.54 -8.78 -6.54
CA ALA A 227 11.81 -9.84 -5.85
C ALA A 227 10.48 -9.30 -5.31
N PHE A 228 9.41 -9.34 -6.12
CA PHE A 228 8.03 -9.07 -5.66
C PHE A 228 7.01 -9.69 -6.63
N GLU A 229 5.76 -9.86 -6.18
CA GLU A 229 4.63 -10.22 -7.03
C GLU A 229 3.92 -8.98 -7.54
N ARG A 230 3.37 -9.03 -8.75
CA ARG A 230 2.56 -7.95 -9.32
C ARG A 230 1.29 -7.68 -8.53
N GLY A 231 0.82 -8.67 -7.79
CA GLY A 231 -0.30 -8.58 -6.86
C GLY A 231 -0.53 -9.91 -6.17
N THR A 232 -1.22 -9.85 -5.03
CA THR A 232 -1.64 -11.03 -4.28
C THR A 232 -3.13 -10.94 -4.01
N ARG A 233 -3.87 -12.00 -4.36
CA ARG A 233 -5.25 -12.19 -3.95
C ARG A 233 -5.30 -13.08 -2.72
N LEU A 234 -6.03 -12.66 -1.70
CA LEU A 234 -6.36 -13.47 -0.54
C LEU A 234 -7.81 -13.95 -0.62
N GLN A 235 -8.05 -15.21 -0.29
CA GLN A 235 -9.38 -15.71 -0.03
C GLN A 235 -9.63 -15.66 1.48
N LEU A 236 -10.52 -14.78 1.89
CA LEU A 236 -11.02 -14.67 3.24
C LEU A 236 -12.38 -15.40 3.32
N SER A 237 -12.93 -15.54 4.53
CA SER A 237 -14.17 -16.31 4.75
C SER A 237 -15.37 -15.84 3.90
N SER A 238 -15.47 -14.53 3.61
CA SER A 238 -16.61 -13.96 2.89
C SER A 238 -16.23 -13.08 1.68
N SER A 239 -14.93 -12.87 1.46
CA SER A 239 -14.45 -12.01 0.38
C SER A 239 -13.12 -12.47 -0.21
N LEU A 240 -12.89 -12.04 -1.46
CA LEU A 240 -11.59 -12.06 -2.12
C LEU A 240 -11.00 -10.67 -2.03
N LEU A 241 -9.82 -10.55 -1.42
CA LEU A 241 -9.13 -9.29 -1.25
C LEU A 241 -7.88 -9.27 -2.14
N TYR A 242 -7.70 -8.20 -2.91
CA TYR A 242 -6.64 -8.06 -3.91
C TYR A 242 -5.73 -6.91 -3.52
N TYR A 243 -4.45 -7.20 -3.38
CA TYR A 243 -3.40 -6.20 -3.18
C TYR A 243 -2.58 -6.08 -4.46
N ILE A 244 -2.84 -5.07 -5.26
CA ILE A 244 -2.08 -4.80 -6.48
C ILE A 244 -0.86 -3.95 -6.12
N SER A 245 0.32 -4.44 -6.47
CA SER A 245 1.60 -3.77 -6.28
C SER A 245 1.72 -2.50 -7.11
N GLY A 246 2.68 -1.66 -6.80
CA GLY A 246 3.04 -0.53 -7.64
C GLY A 246 3.19 -0.97 -9.09
N THR A 247 2.38 -0.40 -9.95
CA THR A 247 2.27 -0.74 -11.37
C THR A 247 2.49 0.50 -12.20
N ALA A 248 3.40 0.41 -13.17
CA ALA A 248 3.77 1.50 -14.06
C ALA A 248 3.52 1.14 -15.53
N SER A 249 3.83 2.07 -16.45
CA SER A 249 3.69 1.89 -17.89
C SER A 249 4.82 1.05 -18.45
N ILE A 250 4.64 -0.27 -18.45
CA ILE A 250 5.55 -1.24 -19.05
C ILE A 250 4.78 -2.23 -19.94
N ASP A 251 5.50 -2.92 -20.80
CA ASP A 251 5.01 -4.04 -21.59
C ASP A 251 5.40 -5.40 -20.98
N ASN A 252 5.07 -6.47 -21.69
CA ASN A 252 5.36 -7.84 -21.28
C ASN A 252 6.84 -8.26 -21.46
N LYS A 253 7.70 -7.34 -21.89
CA LYS A 253 9.15 -7.52 -21.91
C LYS A 253 9.84 -6.73 -20.78
N GLY A 254 9.06 -5.98 -19.98
CA GLY A 254 9.56 -5.11 -18.93
C GLY A 254 10.10 -3.76 -19.45
N GLU A 255 9.82 -3.44 -20.73
CA GLU A 255 10.25 -2.18 -21.35
C GLU A 255 9.28 -1.06 -20.99
N VAL A 256 9.82 0.12 -20.72
CA VAL A 256 9.01 1.33 -20.47
C VAL A 256 8.38 1.76 -21.80
N VAL A 257 7.05 1.88 -21.80
CA VAL A 257 6.31 2.35 -22.98
C VAL A 257 5.75 3.75 -22.77
N TYR A 258 5.59 4.49 -23.87
CA TYR A 258 5.07 5.87 -23.91
C TYR A 258 5.93 6.87 -23.13
N LEU A 259 7.24 6.85 -23.40
CA LEU A 259 8.21 7.78 -22.79
C LEU A 259 7.75 9.25 -22.90
N GLY A 260 7.74 9.98 -21.78
CA GLY A 260 7.39 11.39 -21.72
C GLY A 260 5.90 11.72 -21.91
N ASP A 261 5.03 10.73 -22.05
CA ASP A 261 3.57 10.95 -22.27
C ASP A 261 2.78 10.48 -21.06
N ILE A 262 2.47 11.38 -20.15
CA ILE A 262 1.74 11.08 -18.91
C ILE A 262 0.34 10.46 -19.18
N ARG A 263 -0.36 10.92 -20.23
CA ARG A 263 -1.70 10.39 -20.54
C ARG A 263 -1.64 8.94 -20.99
N LYS A 264 -0.73 8.62 -21.90
CA LYS A 264 -0.55 7.24 -22.36
C LYS A 264 0.03 6.32 -21.30
N GLN A 265 0.96 6.84 -20.47
CA GLN A 265 1.46 6.07 -19.32
C GLN A 265 0.34 5.76 -18.33
N THR A 266 -0.50 6.72 -17.99
CA THR A 266 -1.68 6.52 -17.14
C THR A 266 -2.64 5.50 -17.72
N ALA A 267 -2.98 5.60 -19.00
CA ALA A 267 -3.85 4.62 -19.65
C ALA A 267 -3.26 3.21 -19.63
N ARG A 268 -1.97 3.06 -19.98
CA ARG A 268 -1.29 1.77 -20.01
C ARG A 268 -1.20 1.08 -18.65
N LEU A 269 -0.88 1.83 -17.60
CA LEU A 269 -0.84 1.23 -16.26
C LEU A 269 -2.24 0.79 -15.77
N LEU A 270 -3.31 1.50 -16.15
CA LEU A 270 -4.69 1.05 -15.86
C LEU A 270 -5.04 -0.24 -16.62
N GLU A 271 -4.60 -0.41 -17.88
CA GLU A 271 -4.70 -1.67 -18.61
C GLU A 271 -3.97 -2.81 -17.87
N ASN A 272 -2.75 -2.55 -17.39
CA ASN A 272 -1.95 -3.51 -16.64
C ASN A 272 -2.65 -3.93 -15.34
N ILE A 273 -3.21 -2.98 -14.57
CA ILE A 273 -3.99 -3.25 -13.35
C ILE A 273 -5.24 -4.08 -13.68
N GLY A 274 -5.97 -3.72 -14.76
CA GLY A 274 -7.14 -4.47 -15.21
C GLY A 274 -6.83 -5.92 -15.55
N ALA A 275 -5.70 -6.17 -16.22
CA ALA A 275 -5.24 -7.51 -16.55
C ALA A 275 -4.86 -8.34 -15.30
N LEU A 276 -4.24 -7.72 -14.29
CA LEU A 276 -3.93 -8.37 -13.00
C LEU A 276 -5.21 -8.73 -12.23
N LEU A 277 -6.17 -7.82 -12.16
CA LEU A 277 -7.45 -8.09 -11.51
C LEU A 277 -8.22 -9.21 -12.21
N ALA A 278 -8.23 -9.21 -13.55
CA ALA A 278 -8.88 -10.24 -14.36
C ALA A 278 -8.27 -11.63 -14.11
N ASP A 279 -6.93 -11.75 -13.99
CA ASP A 279 -6.28 -13.00 -13.59
C ASP A 279 -6.77 -13.50 -12.23
N GLY A 280 -7.03 -12.57 -11.30
CA GLY A 280 -7.58 -12.88 -9.97
C GLY A 280 -9.09 -13.15 -9.95
N GLY A 281 -9.81 -12.92 -11.04
CA GLY A 281 -11.27 -13.03 -11.12
C GLY A 281 -12.03 -11.78 -10.65
N ALA A 282 -11.37 -10.61 -10.64
CA ALA A 282 -11.95 -9.32 -10.35
C ALA A 282 -11.92 -8.38 -11.57
N THR A 283 -12.50 -7.21 -11.42
CA THR A 283 -12.57 -6.14 -12.41
C THR A 283 -12.18 -4.81 -11.82
N MET A 284 -12.03 -3.78 -12.63
CA MET A 284 -11.77 -2.42 -12.18
C MET A 284 -12.90 -1.85 -11.26
N HIS A 285 -14.12 -2.38 -11.36
CA HIS A 285 -15.26 -1.99 -10.51
C HIS A 285 -15.17 -2.52 -9.07
N ASP A 286 -14.32 -3.55 -8.84
CA ASP A 286 -14.10 -4.10 -7.50
C ASP A 286 -13.07 -3.29 -6.70
N ILE A 287 -12.41 -2.29 -7.32
CA ILE A 287 -11.40 -1.45 -6.68
C ILE A 287 -12.05 -0.57 -5.62
N LYS A 288 -11.44 -0.54 -4.44
CA LYS A 288 -11.87 0.25 -3.28
C LYS A 288 -11.19 1.61 -3.19
N TYR A 289 -9.93 1.68 -3.57
CA TYR A 289 -9.17 2.93 -3.66
C TYR A 289 -7.93 2.78 -4.54
N PHE A 290 -7.42 3.90 -5.02
CA PHE A 290 -6.10 4.02 -5.64
C PHE A 290 -5.17 4.88 -4.78
N ILE A 291 -3.86 4.52 -4.77
CA ILE A 291 -2.79 5.47 -4.46
C ILE A 291 -2.02 5.69 -5.76
N ILE A 292 -1.89 6.96 -6.14
CA ILE A 292 -1.28 7.40 -7.40
C ILE A 292 -0.05 8.24 -7.06
N TYR A 293 1.09 7.78 -7.51
CA TYR A 293 2.38 8.38 -7.29
C TYR A 293 2.83 9.13 -8.53
N LEU A 294 3.02 10.42 -8.43
CA LEU A 294 3.51 11.28 -9.51
C LEU A 294 4.98 11.60 -9.28
N ARG A 295 5.76 11.50 -10.34
CA ARG A 295 7.16 11.94 -10.32
C ARG A 295 7.28 13.46 -10.41
N ASP A 296 6.31 14.12 -11.03
CA ASP A 296 6.24 15.57 -11.21
C ASP A 296 4.84 16.11 -10.85
N PHE A 297 4.79 17.16 -10.04
CA PHE A 297 3.54 17.84 -9.67
C PHE A 297 2.78 18.41 -10.88
N SER A 298 3.48 18.80 -11.95
CA SER A 298 2.86 19.37 -13.15
C SER A 298 1.91 18.40 -13.85
N ASP A 299 2.04 17.10 -13.60
CA ASP A 299 1.17 16.06 -14.15
C ASP A 299 -0.16 15.88 -13.39
N TYR A 300 -0.31 16.51 -12.21
CA TYR A 300 -1.46 16.32 -11.33
C TYR A 300 -2.80 16.59 -12.03
N ASP A 301 -2.98 17.75 -12.64
CA ASP A 301 -4.26 18.12 -13.25
C ASP A 301 -4.66 17.16 -14.36
N THR A 302 -3.68 16.69 -15.13
CA THR A 302 -3.91 15.73 -16.22
C THR A 302 -4.38 14.39 -15.67
N VAL A 303 -3.66 13.82 -14.71
CA VAL A 303 -3.99 12.52 -14.13
C VAL A 303 -5.29 12.58 -13.33
N ASN A 304 -5.46 13.63 -12.51
CA ASN A 304 -6.70 13.77 -11.72
C ASN A 304 -7.94 13.91 -12.61
N ARG A 305 -7.85 14.65 -13.73
CA ARG A 305 -8.95 14.77 -14.69
C ARG A 305 -9.26 13.44 -15.37
N MET A 306 -8.25 12.70 -15.80
CA MET A 306 -8.43 11.37 -16.40
C MET A 306 -9.12 10.41 -15.42
N MET A 307 -8.64 10.33 -14.19
CA MET A 307 -9.21 9.46 -13.17
C MET A 307 -10.64 9.86 -12.80
N SER A 308 -10.94 11.17 -12.72
CA SER A 308 -12.30 11.66 -12.46
C SER A 308 -13.29 11.35 -13.57
N GLN A 309 -12.82 11.23 -14.81
CA GLN A 309 -13.65 10.86 -15.95
C GLN A 309 -13.89 9.36 -16.05
N ILE A 310 -12.87 8.54 -15.73
CA ILE A 310 -12.93 7.08 -15.90
C ILE A 310 -13.50 6.39 -14.64
N TYR A 311 -13.08 6.86 -13.45
CA TYR A 311 -13.44 6.27 -12.16
C TYR A 311 -13.85 7.37 -11.16
N PRO A 312 -14.98 8.08 -11.39
CA PRO A 312 -15.41 9.21 -10.56
C PRO A 312 -15.62 8.83 -9.10
N ASP A 313 -16.15 7.65 -8.84
CA ASP A 313 -16.63 7.20 -7.53
C ASP A 313 -15.56 6.44 -6.70
N ILE A 314 -14.42 6.11 -7.32
CA ILE A 314 -13.35 5.39 -6.60
C ILE A 314 -12.47 6.40 -5.85
N PRO A 315 -12.34 6.28 -4.52
CA PRO A 315 -11.44 7.10 -3.72
C PRO A 315 -10.00 7.01 -4.23
N ARG A 316 -9.30 8.14 -4.30
CA ARG A 316 -7.91 8.16 -4.75
C ARG A 316 -7.07 9.18 -4.01
N ALA A 317 -5.91 8.76 -3.55
CA ALA A 317 -4.84 9.63 -3.08
C ALA A 317 -3.86 9.87 -4.24
N ILE A 318 -3.66 11.12 -4.64
CA ILE A 318 -2.64 11.50 -5.62
C ILE A 318 -1.56 12.28 -4.86
N VAL A 319 -0.35 11.74 -4.87
CA VAL A 319 0.77 12.29 -4.12
C VAL A 319 2.01 12.45 -5.00
N HIS A 320 2.83 13.43 -4.69
CA HIS A 320 4.18 13.52 -5.26
C HIS A 320 5.08 12.51 -4.54
N ALA A 321 5.55 11.54 -5.30
CA ALA A 321 6.47 10.53 -4.83
C ALA A 321 7.27 10.00 -6.04
N PRO A 322 8.57 10.28 -6.15
CA PRO A 322 9.37 9.81 -7.26
C PRO A 322 9.32 8.29 -7.40
N VAL A 323 9.09 7.84 -8.62
CA VAL A 323 9.03 6.44 -9.00
C VAL A 323 10.45 5.90 -9.24
N CYS A 324 10.66 4.61 -9.01
CA CYS A 324 12.00 4.00 -8.98
C CYS A 324 12.76 3.97 -10.33
N ARG A 325 12.08 4.22 -11.45
CA ARG A 325 12.72 4.45 -12.76
C ARG A 325 12.40 5.87 -13.25
N PRO A 326 13.41 6.66 -13.67
CA PRO A 326 13.19 8.06 -14.10
C PRO A 326 12.20 8.23 -15.27
N GLN A 327 12.08 7.21 -16.13
CA GLN A 327 11.18 7.22 -17.28
C GLN A 327 9.71 6.99 -16.93
N TRP A 328 9.40 6.50 -15.73
CA TRP A 328 8.04 6.36 -15.25
C TRP A 328 7.59 7.68 -14.61
N LEU A 329 6.62 8.33 -15.26
CA LEU A 329 6.05 9.59 -14.79
C LEU A 329 5.00 9.35 -13.70
N VAL A 330 4.41 8.17 -13.71
CA VAL A 330 3.33 7.78 -12.79
C VAL A 330 3.41 6.30 -12.46
N GLU A 331 3.09 5.96 -11.22
CA GLU A 331 2.86 4.60 -10.73
C GLU A 331 1.57 4.56 -9.93
N MET A 332 0.84 3.47 -9.97
CA MET A 332 -0.37 3.28 -9.16
C MET A 332 -0.35 1.94 -8.45
N GLU A 333 -0.91 1.93 -7.27
CA GLU A 333 -1.33 0.72 -6.56
C GLU A 333 -2.81 0.81 -6.22
N CYS A 334 -3.45 -0.31 -5.98
CA CYS A 334 -4.83 -0.34 -5.53
C CYS A 334 -5.12 -1.55 -4.65
N VAL A 335 -6.20 -1.45 -3.88
CA VAL A 335 -6.84 -2.57 -3.22
C VAL A 335 -8.21 -2.78 -3.87
N ALA A 336 -8.53 -4.03 -4.17
CA ALA A 336 -9.86 -4.42 -4.63
C ALA A 336 -10.46 -5.48 -3.71
N GLU A 337 -11.77 -5.53 -3.59
CA GLU A 337 -12.49 -6.51 -2.77
C GLU A 337 -13.75 -6.97 -3.49
N LYS A 338 -13.91 -8.29 -3.57
CA LYS A 338 -15.07 -8.94 -4.18
C LYS A 338 -15.70 -9.91 -3.19
N PHE A 339 -17.00 -9.78 -2.94
CA PHE A 339 -17.70 -10.68 -2.05
C PHE A 339 -17.95 -12.03 -2.72
N VAL A 340 -17.78 -13.11 -1.95
CA VAL A 340 -18.08 -14.47 -2.38
C VAL A 340 -19.20 -14.99 -1.50
N PHE A 341 -20.35 -15.26 -2.10
CA PHE A 341 -21.38 -16.01 -1.42
C PHE A 341 -20.95 -17.49 -1.39
N LEU A 342 -20.44 -17.94 -0.25
CA LEU A 342 -20.34 -19.39 -0.04
C LEU A 342 -21.76 -19.91 0.14
N PRO A 343 -22.19 -20.89 -0.67
CA PRO A 343 -23.47 -21.54 -0.43
C PRO A 343 -23.44 -22.15 0.97
N PRO A 344 -24.56 -22.12 1.72
CA PRO A 344 -24.63 -22.75 3.03
C PRO A 344 -24.19 -24.21 2.89
N ILE A 345 -23.27 -24.64 3.75
CA ILE A 345 -22.88 -26.04 3.84
C ILE A 345 -24.12 -26.77 4.35
N TYR A 346 -24.89 -27.37 3.45
CA TYR A 346 -25.89 -28.34 3.83
C TYR A 346 -25.12 -29.55 4.38
N GLU A 347 -25.17 -29.77 5.69
CA GLU A 347 -24.79 -31.01 6.30
C GLU A 347 -25.60 -32.11 5.58
N ILE A 348 -24.93 -32.91 4.80
CA ILE A 348 -25.51 -34.13 4.27
C ILE A 348 -25.64 -35.08 5.51
N GLN A 349 -26.81 -34.99 6.14
CA GLN A 349 -27.18 -36.01 7.15
C GLN A 349 -27.22 -37.33 6.40
N GLY A 350 -26.17 -38.11 6.57
CA GLY A 350 -26.07 -39.44 6.02
C GLY A 350 -27.22 -40.31 6.56
N ASN A 351 -28.15 -40.64 5.70
CA ASN A 351 -29.08 -41.75 5.93
C ASN A 351 -28.26 -43.02 6.09
N LYS A 352 -28.19 -43.54 7.31
CA LYS A 352 -27.76 -44.92 7.52
C LYS A 352 -28.83 -45.85 6.97
N PRO A 353 -28.53 -46.79 6.09
CA PRO A 353 -29.47 -47.83 5.71
C PRO A 353 -29.72 -48.76 6.89
N LYS A 354 -30.98 -49.11 7.07
CA LYS A 354 -31.42 -50.19 8.03
C LYS A 354 -31.00 -51.52 7.54
#